data_2517d09363bf3017069ac42bef6eb7f8
#
_entry.id   2517d09363bf3017069ac42bef6eb7f8
#
_cell.length_a   1.000
_cell.length_b   1.000
_cell.length_c   1.000
_cell.angle_alpha   90.00
_cell.angle_beta   90.00
_cell.angle_gamma   90.00
#
_symmetry.space_group_name_H-M   'P 1'
#
loop_
_entity.id
_entity.type
_entity.pdbx_description
1 polymer ?
#
loop_
_entity_poly.entity_id
_entity_poly.type
_entity_poly.pdbx_seq_one_letter_code
_entity_poly.pdbx_strand_id
1 'polypeptide(L)'
;MSDTKLNITTTAKPTEDKMAMLDWNEYRKQILARVGEIGKLSPDTVKGYAALGGAGAKTGHLDAKTRELIALAVAISLRCDGCITVHTAAAKKLGATKEEIAEALGVGISVNAGAALVYSARTLDAFDVAA
;
A
#
# COMPACT_ATOMS: atom_id res chain seq x y z
N MET A 1 -59.17 6.14 -25.78
CA MET A 1 -58.84 5.98 -24.36
C MET A 1 -57.42 5.40 -24.30
N SER A 2 -56.47 6.24 -24.05
CA SER A 2 -55.04 5.92 -24.15
C SER A 2 -54.50 5.86 -22.72
N ASP A 3 -54.17 4.64 -22.27
CA ASP A 3 -53.52 4.41 -20.97
C ASP A 3 -52.00 4.68 -21.10
N THR A 4 -51.61 5.84 -20.62
CA THR A 4 -50.19 6.19 -20.50
C THR A 4 -49.64 5.53 -19.24
N LYS A 5 -48.94 4.41 -19.38
CA LYS A 5 -48.16 3.80 -18.29
C LYS A 5 -46.98 4.69 -17.96
N LEU A 6 -47.03 5.25 -16.76
CA LEU A 6 -45.95 6.00 -16.15
C LEU A 6 -44.78 5.03 -15.83
N ASN A 7 -43.67 5.20 -16.53
CA ASN A 7 -42.47 4.42 -16.32
C ASN A 7 -41.72 5.02 -15.11
N ILE A 8 -41.88 4.38 -13.95
CA ILE A 8 -41.14 4.78 -12.75
C ILE A 8 -39.70 4.28 -12.91
N THR A 9 -38.84 5.17 -13.33
CA THR A 9 -37.39 4.95 -13.28
C THR A 9 -36.95 4.82 -11.81
N THR A 10 -36.57 3.62 -11.42
CA THR A 10 -35.93 3.33 -10.15
C THR A 10 -34.62 4.13 -10.10
N THR A 11 -34.61 5.21 -9.35
CA THR A 11 -33.39 5.92 -9.00
C THR A 11 -32.56 4.98 -8.14
N ALA A 12 -31.43 4.52 -8.67
CA ALA A 12 -30.42 3.83 -7.89
C ALA A 12 -30.05 4.70 -6.68
N LYS A 13 -30.14 4.13 -5.46
CA LYS A 13 -29.66 4.78 -4.25
C LYS A 13 -28.22 5.21 -4.48
N PRO A 14 -27.83 6.44 -4.07
CA PRO A 14 -26.43 6.83 -4.08
C PRO A 14 -25.67 5.78 -3.26
N THR A 15 -24.64 5.18 -3.85
CA THR A 15 -23.64 4.40 -3.10
C THR A 15 -23.13 5.28 -1.98
N GLU A 16 -23.27 4.83 -0.72
CA GLU A 16 -22.67 5.51 0.43
C GLU A 16 -21.23 5.85 0.06
N ASP A 17 -20.96 7.15 -0.02
CA ASP A 17 -19.64 7.69 -0.34
C ASP A 17 -18.73 7.24 0.80
N LYS A 18 -17.94 6.18 0.58
CA LYS A 18 -17.03 5.65 1.60
C LYS A 18 -16.04 6.76 1.91
N MET A 19 -16.18 7.37 3.08
CA MET A 19 -15.27 8.41 3.55
C MET A 19 -13.86 7.86 3.60
N ALA A 20 -12.99 8.36 2.73
CA ALA A 20 -11.59 8.02 2.65
C ALA A 20 -10.73 9.22 3.04
N MET A 21 -9.58 8.96 3.65
CA MET A 21 -8.61 10.00 4.03
C MET A 21 -8.03 10.72 2.81
N LEU A 22 -7.89 10.01 1.69
CA LEU A 22 -7.40 10.50 0.39
C LEU A 22 -8.20 9.82 -0.73
N ASP A 23 -8.26 10.44 -1.90
CA ASP A 23 -8.67 9.74 -3.12
C ASP A 23 -7.54 8.80 -3.57
N TRP A 24 -7.49 7.62 -2.97
CA TRP A 24 -6.41 6.63 -3.17
C TRP A 24 -6.32 6.13 -4.61
N ASN A 25 -7.44 6.05 -5.32
CA ASN A 25 -7.46 5.60 -6.71
C ASN A 25 -6.89 6.65 -7.65
N GLU A 26 -7.27 7.90 -7.48
CA GLU A 26 -6.72 9.01 -8.28
C GLU A 26 -5.23 9.22 -7.95
N TYR A 27 -4.87 9.18 -6.68
CA TYR A 27 -3.47 9.28 -6.26
C TYR A 27 -2.59 8.18 -6.88
N ARG A 28 -3.06 6.93 -6.88
CA ARG A 28 -2.35 5.81 -7.53
C ARG A 28 -2.17 6.05 -9.03
N LYS A 29 -3.22 6.48 -9.71
CA LYS A 29 -3.18 6.80 -11.13
C LYS A 29 -2.15 7.88 -11.45
N GLN A 30 -2.13 8.95 -10.67
CA GLN A 30 -1.18 10.05 -10.85
C GLN A 30 0.26 9.61 -10.59
N ILE A 31 0.53 8.85 -9.52
CA ILE A 31 1.86 8.33 -9.22
C ILE A 31 2.37 7.41 -10.35
N LEU A 32 1.55 6.49 -10.82
CA LEU A 32 1.95 5.60 -11.91
C LEU A 32 2.24 6.35 -13.20
N ALA A 33 1.49 7.42 -13.49
CA ALA A 33 1.78 8.28 -14.63
C ALA A 33 3.14 9.00 -14.48
N ARG A 34 3.45 9.53 -13.29
CA ARG A 34 4.75 10.18 -13.02
C ARG A 34 5.92 9.20 -13.04
N VAL A 35 5.75 8.00 -12.52
CA VAL A 35 6.76 6.93 -12.66
C VAL A 35 6.98 6.58 -14.14
N GLY A 36 5.92 6.57 -14.94
CA GLY A 36 6.03 6.42 -16.40
C GLY A 36 6.86 7.53 -17.06
N GLU A 37 6.74 8.78 -16.62
CA GLU A 37 7.60 9.88 -17.09
C GLU A 37 9.07 9.66 -16.71
N ILE A 38 9.33 9.24 -15.48
CA ILE A 38 10.69 8.86 -15.05
C ILE A 38 11.25 7.76 -15.94
N GLY A 39 10.45 6.76 -16.29
CA GLY A 39 10.84 5.68 -17.19
C GLY A 39 11.19 6.13 -18.61
N LYS A 40 10.59 7.23 -19.08
CA LYS A 40 10.97 7.85 -20.37
C LYS A 40 12.30 8.60 -20.29
N LEU A 41 12.54 9.26 -19.14
CA LEU A 41 13.76 10.05 -18.92
C LEU A 41 14.95 9.18 -18.48
N SER A 42 14.71 8.10 -17.76
CA SER A 42 15.71 7.16 -17.24
C SER A 42 15.20 5.72 -17.34
N PRO A 43 15.20 5.12 -18.55
CA PRO A 43 14.60 3.82 -18.78
C PRO A 43 15.19 2.70 -17.92
N ASP A 44 16.50 2.68 -17.78
CA ASP A 44 17.20 1.63 -17.03
C ASP A 44 16.90 1.67 -15.53
N THR A 45 16.63 2.84 -14.97
CA THR A 45 16.23 2.99 -13.56
C THR A 45 14.90 2.28 -13.31
N VAL A 46 13.88 2.57 -14.11
CA VAL A 46 12.55 1.96 -13.94
C VAL A 46 12.57 0.48 -14.33
N LYS A 47 13.32 0.10 -15.35
CA LYS A 47 13.52 -1.31 -15.72
C LYS A 47 14.20 -2.11 -14.61
N GLY A 48 15.24 -1.56 -13.97
CA GLY A 48 15.90 -2.17 -12.83
C GLY A 48 14.97 -2.32 -11.63
N TYR A 49 14.18 -1.30 -11.32
CA TYR A 49 13.16 -1.36 -10.29
C TYR A 49 12.10 -2.44 -10.58
N ALA A 50 11.61 -2.53 -11.81
CA ALA A 50 10.66 -3.56 -12.21
C ALA A 50 11.23 -4.98 -12.05
N ALA A 51 12.51 -5.17 -12.35
CA ALA A 51 13.21 -6.45 -12.14
C ALA A 51 13.27 -6.84 -10.67
N LEU A 52 13.56 -5.88 -9.77
CA LEU A 52 13.49 -6.10 -8.32
C LEU A 52 12.08 -6.49 -7.87
N GLY A 53 11.07 -5.77 -8.33
CA GLY A 53 9.67 -6.05 -8.01
C GLY A 53 9.20 -7.45 -8.44
N GLY A 54 9.72 -7.95 -9.58
CA GLY A 54 9.39 -9.27 -10.12
C GLY A 54 10.22 -10.43 -9.57
N ALA A 55 11.29 -10.15 -8.83
CA ALA A 55 12.25 -11.18 -8.40
C ALA A 55 11.62 -12.26 -7.50
N GLY A 56 10.77 -11.87 -6.56
CA GLY A 56 10.12 -12.80 -5.64
C GLY A 56 9.19 -13.80 -6.33
N ALA A 57 8.53 -13.41 -7.41
CA ALA A 57 7.71 -14.32 -8.21
C ALA A 57 8.53 -15.40 -8.92
N LYS A 58 9.76 -15.09 -9.28
CA LYS A 58 10.68 -16.04 -9.92
C LYS A 58 11.23 -17.08 -8.93
N THR A 59 11.55 -16.67 -7.70
CA THR A 59 12.01 -17.61 -6.66
C THR A 59 10.86 -18.44 -6.10
N GLY A 60 9.66 -17.86 -5.95
CA GLY A 60 8.41 -18.58 -5.72
C GLY A 60 8.21 -19.27 -4.36
N HIS A 61 9.02 -18.96 -3.34
CA HIS A 61 8.90 -19.59 -2.01
C HIS A 61 7.74 -19.00 -1.17
N LEU A 62 7.40 -17.74 -1.39
CA LEU A 62 6.25 -17.08 -0.78
C LEU A 62 5.17 -16.85 -1.86
N ASP A 63 3.91 -17.00 -1.50
CA ASP A 63 2.83 -16.66 -2.42
C ASP A 63 2.71 -15.16 -2.66
N ALA A 64 1.98 -14.78 -3.70
CA ALA A 64 1.84 -13.39 -4.11
C ALA A 64 1.14 -12.54 -3.03
N LYS A 65 0.12 -13.08 -2.34
CA LYS A 65 -0.59 -12.39 -1.27
C LYS A 65 0.34 -12.09 -0.10
N THR A 66 1.14 -13.07 0.33
CA THR A 66 2.12 -12.90 1.41
C THR A 66 3.14 -11.82 1.05
N ARG A 67 3.64 -11.79 -0.18
CA ARG A 67 4.56 -10.71 -0.62
C ARG A 67 3.92 -9.33 -0.53
N GLU A 68 2.65 -9.18 -0.90
CA GLU A 68 1.95 -7.91 -0.77
C GLU A 68 1.72 -7.49 0.69
N LEU A 69 1.45 -8.44 1.59
CA LEU A 69 1.33 -8.17 3.03
C LEU A 69 2.67 -7.70 3.62
N ILE A 70 3.77 -8.31 3.23
CA ILE A 70 5.12 -7.87 3.60
C ILE A 70 5.39 -6.46 3.07
N ALA A 71 5.05 -6.20 1.79
CA ALA A 71 5.22 -4.89 1.18
C ALA A 71 4.45 -3.80 1.95
N LEU A 72 3.24 -4.07 2.41
CA LEU A 72 2.44 -3.14 3.21
C LEU A 72 3.08 -2.85 4.57
N ALA A 73 3.60 -3.86 5.27
CA ALA A 73 4.30 -3.67 6.54
C ALA A 73 5.56 -2.79 6.37
N VAL A 74 6.28 -2.96 5.26
CA VAL A 74 7.42 -2.11 4.92
C VAL A 74 6.96 -0.70 4.51
N ALA A 75 5.90 -0.59 3.72
CA ALA A 75 5.38 0.69 3.23
C ALA A 75 4.98 1.64 4.37
N ILE A 76 4.32 1.14 5.42
CA ILE A 76 3.97 1.97 6.59
C ILE A 76 5.20 2.41 7.38
N SER A 77 6.23 1.57 7.45
CA SER A 77 7.49 1.89 8.12
C SER A 77 8.23 3.02 7.41
N LEU A 78 8.14 3.06 6.08
CA LEU A 78 8.72 4.11 5.23
C LEU A 78 7.79 5.32 5.03
N ARG A 79 6.55 5.26 5.51
CA ARG A 79 5.49 6.28 5.30
C ARG A 79 5.31 6.63 3.82
N CYS A 80 5.24 5.59 2.98
CA CYS A 80 5.16 5.71 1.52
C CYS A 80 3.70 5.57 1.05
N ASP A 81 3.01 6.69 0.84
CA ASP A 81 1.63 6.69 0.36
C ASP A 81 1.47 6.02 -1.01
N GLY A 82 2.44 6.22 -1.89
CA GLY A 82 2.48 5.55 -3.20
C GLY A 82 2.56 4.04 -3.07
N CYS A 83 3.40 3.54 -2.19
CA CYS A 83 3.52 2.11 -1.90
C CYS A 83 2.22 1.58 -1.28
N ILE A 84 1.64 2.31 -0.32
CA ILE A 84 0.38 1.91 0.32
C ILE A 84 -0.72 1.73 -0.74
N THR A 85 -0.94 2.71 -1.60
CA THR A 85 -2.04 2.62 -2.59
C THR A 85 -1.82 1.51 -3.62
N VAL A 86 -0.59 1.29 -4.07
CA VAL A 86 -0.26 0.25 -5.05
C VAL A 86 -0.40 -1.14 -4.44
N HIS A 87 0.22 -1.37 -3.27
CA HIS A 87 0.23 -2.70 -2.65
C HIS A 87 -1.10 -3.06 -2.00
N THR A 88 -1.88 -2.09 -1.50
CA THR A 88 -3.26 -2.35 -1.04
C THR A 88 -4.15 -2.81 -2.19
N ALA A 89 -4.06 -2.18 -3.35
CA ALA A 89 -4.82 -2.58 -4.52
C ALA A 89 -4.43 -4.00 -4.99
N ALA A 90 -3.15 -4.31 -5.00
CA ALA A 90 -2.65 -5.64 -5.36
C ALA A 90 -3.06 -6.70 -4.34
N ALA A 91 -2.92 -6.43 -3.04
CA ALA A 91 -3.33 -7.33 -1.97
C ALA A 91 -4.84 -7.66 -2.04
N LYS A 92 -5.68 -6.63 -2.24
CA LYS A 92 -7.12 -6.81 -2.42
C LYS A 92 -7.45 -7.69 -3.62
N LYS A 93 -6.77 -7.49 -4.74
CA LYS A 93 -6.93 -8.29 -5.97
C LYS A 93 -6.55 -9.76 -5.76
N LEU A 94 -5.61 -10.03 -4.87
CA LEU A 94 -5.16 -11.37 -4.48
C LEU A 94 -5.99 -11.99 -3.35
N GLY A 95 -7.08 -11.34 -2.92
CA GLY A 95 -8.01 -11.83 -1.93
C GLY A 95 -7.59 -11.61 -0.48
N ALA A 96 -6.66 -10.69 -0.21
CA ALA A 96 -6.33 -10.33 1.17
C ALA A 96 -7.52 -9.69 1.89
N THR A 97 -7.77 -10.13 3.12
CA THR A 97 -8.79 -9.57 3.99
C THR A 97 -8.25 -8.38 4.79
N LYS A 98 -9.13 -7.56 5.35
CA LYS A 98 -8.73 -6.48 6.24
C LYS A 98 -8.04 -7.01 7.50
N GLU A 99 -8.46 -8.17 7.97
CA GLU A 99 -7.90 -8.86 9.13
C GLU A 99 -6.46 -9.31 8.86
N GLU A 100 -6.20 -9.91 7.71
CA GLU A 100 -4.85 -10.31 7.29
C GLU A 100 -3.93 -9.08 7.14
N ILE A 101 -4.43 -8.01 6.55
CA ILE A 101 -3.69 -6.74 6.43
C ILE A 101 -3.39 -6.18 7.82
N ALA A 102 -4.37 -6.11 8.72
CA ALA A 102 -4.18 -5.60 10.07
C ALA A 102 -3.13 -6.40 10.85
N GLU A 103 -3.12 -7.72 10.72
CA GLU A 103 -2.12 -8.59 11.35
C GLU A 103 -0.71 -8.33 10.80
N ALA A 104 -0.56 -8.20 9.48
CA ALA A 104 0.71 -7.86 8.85
C ALA A 104 1.23 -6.47 9.30
N LEU A 105 0.34 -5.47 9.36
CA LEU A 105 0.66 -4.14 9.88
C LEU A 105 1.08 -4.19 11.35
N GLY A 106 0.45 -5.04 12.17
CA GLY A 106 0.82 -5.26 13.57
C GLY A 106 2.26 -5.73 13.73
N VAL A 107 2.71 -6.62 12.86
CA VAL A 107 4.12 -7.06 12.82
C VAL A 107 5.04 -5.88 12.49
N GLY A 108 4.69 -5.08 11.47
CA GLY A 108 5.45 -3.88 11.11
C GLY A 108 5.55 -2.86 12.26
N ILE A 109 4.43 -2.61 12.94
CA ILE A 109 4.39 -1.71 14.11
C ILE A 109 5.26 -2.23 15.24
N SER A 110 5.18 -3.52 15.55
CA SER A 110 5.99 -4.16 16.60
C SER A 110 7.49 -4.06 16.33
N VAL A 111 7.90 -4.33 15.09
CA VAL A 111 9.32 -4.23 14.69
C VAL A 111 9.80 -2.77 14.76
N ASN A 112 8.99 -1.81 14.33
CA ASN A 112 9.31 -0.38 14.43
C ASN A 112 9.47 0.05 15.89
N ALA A 113 8.57 -0.36 16.78
CA ALA A 113 8.65 -0.09 18.20
C ALA A 113 9.90 -0.74 18.83
N GLY A 114 10.18 -2.00 18.48
CA GLY A 114 11.37 -2.71 18.93
C GLY A 114 12.65 -2.03 18.47
N ALA A 115 12.71 -1.56 17.24
CA ALA A 115 13.86 -0.82 16.70
C ALA A 115 14.09 0.47 17.51
N ALA A 116 13.04 1.21 17.80
CA ALA A 116 13.13 2.43 18.62
C ALA A 116 13.60 2.12 20.05
N LEU A 117 13.08 1.06 20.67
CA LEU A 117 13.45 0.63 22.01
C LEU A 117 14.93 0.25 22.08
N VAL A 118 15.38 -0.62 21.18
CA VAL A 118 16.77 -1.08 21.12
C VAL A 118 17.73 0.11 20.86
N TYR A 119 17.37 0.98 19.94
CA TYR A 119 18.19 2.14 19.61
C TYR A 119 18.25 3.16 20.76
N SER A 120 17.22 3.21 21.63
CA SER A 120 17.21 4.06 22.83
C SER A 120 18.32 3.72 23.83
N ALA A 121 18.84 2.49 23.82
CA ALA A 121 19.99 2.12 24.66
C ALA A 121 21.22 3.01 24.42
N ARG A 122 21.38 3.53 23.20
CA ARG A 122 22.45 4.47 22.85
C ARG A 122 22.37 5.78 23.66
N THR A 123 21.18 6.18 24.06
CA THR A 123 21.00 7.39 24.90
C THR A 123 21.59 7.19 26.29
N LEU A 124 21.40 6.03 26.90
CA LEU A 124 21.97 5.70 28.20
C LEU A 124 23.50 5.56 28.10
N ASP A 125 23.98 4.90 27.06
CA ASP A 125 25.42 4.79 26.77
C ASP A 125 26.08 6.17 26.63
N ALA A 126 25.46 7.06 25.86
CA ALA A 126 25.94 8.44 25.71
C ALA A 126 25.87 9.24 27.02
N PHE A 127 24.83 9.05 27.83
CA PHE A 127 24.70 9.71 29.14
C PHE A 127 25.82 9.32 30.10
N ASP A 128 26.19 8.05 30.15
CA ASP A 128 27.20 7.52 31.05
C ASP A 128 28.60 8.08 30.78
N VAL A 129 28.87 8.50 29.55
CA VAL A 129 30.18 9.05 29.14
C VAL A 129 30.18 10.57 28.93
N ALA A 130 29.04 11.24 29.09
CA ALA A 130 28.94 12.69 28.91
C ALA A 130 29.73 13.42 30.03
N ALA A 131 30.45 14.44 29.62
CA ALA A 131 31.22 15.29 30.56
C ALA A 131 30.30 16.28 31.31
#